data_29b2a8211bd6effe0159ae290fa5adb9
#
_entry.id   29b2a8211bd6effe0159ae290fa5adb9
#
_cell.length_a   1.000
_cell.length_b   1.000
_cell.length_c   1.000
_cell.angle_alpha   90.00
_cell.angle_beta   90.00
_cell.angle_gamma   90.00
#
_symmetry.space_group_name_H-M   'P 1'
#
loop_
_entity.id
_entity.type
_entity.pdbx_description
1 polymer ?
#
loop_
_entity_poly.entity_id
_entity_poly.type
_entity_poly.pdbx_seq_one_letter_code
_entity_poly.pdbx_strand_id
1 'polypeptide(L)'
;MSRPTNIIELHQKRRRVYEALADRAIKLDIEHGELWKQIELLRSVAQLVTIDDIRRELVDTICRMEAKDRRICRQRDKLELWAAKIYVALELMYSAYARVYSVEEEFPYDE
;
A
#
# COMPACT_ATOMS: atom_id res chain seq x y z
N MET A 1 17.59 -21.39 30.42
CA MET A 1 16.73 -20.23 30.22
C MET A 1 15.80 -20.45 29.07
N SER A 2 14.53 -20.28 29.31
CA SER A 2 13.56 -20.35 28.22
C SER A 2 13.71 -19.12 27.28
N ARG A 3 13.44 -19.32 26.03
CA ARG A 3 13.45 -18.23 25.06
C ARG A 3 12.39 -17.19 25.42
N PRO A 4 12.65 -15.92 25.17
CA PRO A 4 11.61 -14.91 25.38
C PRO A 4 10.51 -15.09 24.35
N THR A 5 9.41 -15.72 24.75
CA THR A 5 8.24 -15.92 23.89
C THR A 5 7.64 -14.61 23.43
N ASN A 6 7.76 -13.55 24.22
CA ASN A 6 7.21 -12.24 23.87
C ASN A 6 7.90 -11.58 22.67
N ILE A 7 9.16 -11.88 22.35
CA ILE A 7 9.79 -11.35 21.14
C ILE A 7 9.20 -12.00 19.89
N ILE A 8 8.92 -13.30 19.94
CA ILE A 8 8.29 -14.03 18.86
C ILE A 8 6.86 -13.53 18.65
N GLU A 9 6.10 -13.41 19.72
CA GLU A 9 4.72 -12.90 19.65
C GLU A 9 4.66 -11.48 19.11
N LEU A 10 5.59 -10.62 19.53
CA LEU A 10 5.67 -9.25 19.07
C LEU A 10 6.01 -9.19 17.58
N HIS A 11 6.93 -10.03 17.12
CA HIS A 11 7.28 -10.14 15.70
C HIS A 11 6.08 -10.56 14.88
N GLN A 12 5.37 -11.61 15.29
CA GLN A 12 4.18 -12.09 14.60
C GLN A 12 3.09 -11.04 14.54
N LYS A 13 2.87 -10.32 15.64
CA LYS A 13 1.88 -9.24 15.70
C LYS A 13 2.22 -8.10 14.74
N ARG A 14 3.48 -7.68 14.71
CA ARG A 14 3.95 -6.63 13.80
C ARG A 14 3.90 -7.08 12.34
N ARG A 15 4.20 -8.36 12.08
CA ARG A 15 4.08 -8.93 10.74
C ARG A 15 2.65 -8.87 10.24
N ARG A 16 1.67 -9.17 11.08
CA ARG A 16 0.25 -9.05 10.69
C ARG A 16 -0.12 -7.62 10.36
N VAL A 17 0.39 -6.65 11.12
CA VAL A 17 0.19 -5.23 10.80
C VAL A 17 0.83 -4.87 9.46
N TYR A 18 2.05 -5.34 9.22
CA TYR A 18 2.73 -5.14 7.93
C TYR A 18 1.90 -5.69 6.77
N GLU A 19 1.42 -6.92 6.89
CA GLU A 19 0.61 -7.56 5.85
C GLU A 19 -0.69 -6.80 5.60
N ALA A 20 -1.34 -6.33 6.65
CA ALA A 20 -2.57 -5.55 6.53
C ALA A 20 -2.33 -4.22 5.80
N LEU A 21 -1.23 -3.53 6.11
CA LEU A 21 -0.85 -2.29 5.44
C LEU A 21 -0.49 -2.54 3.98
N ALA A 22 0.27 -3.59 3.70
CA ALA A 22 0.64 -3.97 2.34
C ALA A 22 -0.58 -4.33 1.50
N ASP A 23 -1.51 -5.10 2.05
CA ASP A 23 -2.76 -5.47 1.37
C ASP A 23 -3.60 -4.23 1.06
N ARG A 24 -3.70 -3.30 2.00
CA ARG A 24 -4.44 -2.06 1.79
C ARG A 24 -3.79 -1.20 0.69
N ALA A 25 -2.46 -1.13 0.68
CA ALA A 25 -1.72 -0.41 -0.36
C ALA A 25 -1.96 -1.03 -1.75
N ILE A 26 -1.97 -2.36 -1.84
CA ILE A 26 -2.27 -3.07 -3.09
C ILE A 26 -3.68 -2.75 -3.58
N LYS A 27 -4.67 -2.75 -2.69
CA LYS A 27 -6.06 -2.41 -3.05
C LYS A 27 -6.17 -0.98 -3.57
N LEU A 28 -5.47 -0.04 -2.95
CA LEU A 28 -5.44 1.35 -3.41
C LEU A 28 -4.75 1.48 -4.76
N ASP A 29 -3.72 0.69 -5.02
CA ASP A 29 -3.05 0.67 -6.31
C ASP A 29 -3.96 0.14 -7.41
N ILE A 30 -4.77 -0.86 -7.11
CA ILE A 30 -5.79 -1.38 -8.03
C ILE A 30 -6.85 -0.31 -8.31
N GLU A 31 -7.34 0.38 -7.27
CA GLU A 31 -8.30 1.48 -7.43
C GLU A 31 -7.72 2.59 -8.32
N HIS A 32 -6.46 2.94 -8.09
CA HIS A 32 -5.75 3.91 -8.92
C HIS A 32 -5.74 3.49 -10.39
N GLY A 33 -5.37 2.23 -10.66
CA GLY A 33 -5.32 1.72 -12.03
C GLY A 33 -6.67 1.75 -12.74
N GLU A 34 -7.74 1.37 -12.04
CA GLU A 34 -9.10 1.40 -12.58
C GLU A 34 -9.58 2.82 -12.83
N LEU A 35 -9.36 3.72 -11.89
CA LEU A 35 -9.75 5.12 -12.02
C LEU A 35 -8.97 5.80 -13.14
N TRP A 36 -7.68 5.50 -13.28
CA TRP A 36 -6.85 6.04 -14.34
C TRP A 36 -7.34 5.63 -15.72
N LYS A 37 -7.78 4.38 -15.90
CA LYS A 37 -8.38 3.93 -17.16
C LYS A 37 -9.64 4.72 -17.52
N GLN A 38 -10.47 5.00 -16.52
CA GLN A 38 -11.68 5.81 -16.71
C GLN A 38 -11.33 7.24 -17.09
N ILE A 39 -10.33 7.84 -16.45
CA ILE A 39 -9.85 9.19 -16.76
C ILE A 39 -9.36 9.26 -18.20
N GLU A 40 -8.55 8.30 -18.63
CA GLU A 40 -8.03 8.25 -19.99
C GLU A 40 -9.15 8.11 -21.04
N LEU A 41 -10.15 7.28 -20.72
CA LEU A 41 -11.31 7.14 -21.60
C LEU A 41 -12.08 8.45 -21.73
N LEU A 42 -12.33 9.13 -20.61
CA LEU A 42 -13.05 10.42 -20.63
C LEU A 42 -12.24 11.50 -21.33
N ARG A 43 -10.93 11.51 -21.21
CA ARG A 43 -10.06 12.44 -21.96
C ARG A 43 -10.20 12.22 -23.47
N SER A 44 -10.20 10.95 -23.89
CA SER A 44 -10.39 10.61 -25.30
C SER A 44 -11.76 11.08 -25.82
N VAL A 45 -12.80 10.86 -25.02
CA VAL A 45 -14.16 11.33 -25.37
C VAL A 45 -14.21 12.87 -25.45
N ALA A 46 -13.60 13.55 -24.49
CA ALA A 46 -13.58 15.02 -24.45
C ALA A 46 -12.93 15.64 -25.69
N GLN A 47 -11.91 14.97 -26.25
CA GLN A 47 -11.25 15.42 -27.49
C GLN A 47 -12.16 15.34 -28.70
N LEU A 48 -13.14 14.43 -28.70
CA LEU A 48 -14.06 14.22 -29.81
C LEU A 48 -15.32 15.07 -29.72
N VAL A 49 -15.63 15.62 -28.55
CA VAL A 49 -16.84 16.42 -28.33
C VAL A 49 -16.63 17.85 -28.81
N THR A 50 -17.51 18.31 -29.67
CA THR A 50 -17.45 19.65 -30.24
C THR A 50 -18.39 20.64 -29.57
N ILE A 51 -19.35 20.15 -28.75
CA ILE A 51 -20.30 21.00 -28.03
C ILE A 51 -19.63 21.51 -26.76
N ASP A 52 -19.46 22.81 -26.62
CA ASP A 52 -18.68 23.44 -25.54
C ASP A 52 -19.20 23.11 -24.13
N ASP A 53 -20.50 23.13 -23.93
CA ASP A 53 -21.11 22.86 -22.64
C ASP A 53 -20.84 21.43 -22.17
N ILE A 54 -20.98 20.45 -23.08
CA ILE A 54 -20.71 19.04 -22.79
C ILE A 54 -19.22 18.82 -22.53
N ARG A 55 -18.39 19.45 -23.35
CA ARG A 55 -16.94 19.38 -23.20
C ARG A 55 -16.50 19.92 -21.85
N ARG A 56 -17.09 21.04 -21.41
CA ARG A 56 -16.79 21.64 -20.10
C ARG A 56 -17.17 20.73 -18.97
N GLU A 57 -18.35 20.09 -19.03
CA GLU A 57 -18.76 19.12 -18.02
C GLU A 57 -17.83 17.90 -17.96
N LEU A 58 -17.37 17.43 -19.11
CA LEU A 58 -16.41 16.32 -19.18
C LEU A 58 -15.08 16.71 -18.54
N VAL A 59 -14.56 17.90 -18.84
CA VAL A 59 -13.33 18.40 -18.25
C VAL A 59 -13.45 18.54 -16.74
N ASP A 60 -14.57 19.08 -16.24
CA ASP A 60 -14.82 19.21 -14.81
C ASP A 60 -14.87 17.85 -14.13
N THR A 61 -15.50 16.86 -14.76
CA THR A 61 -15.54 15.49 -14.26
C THR A 61 -14.15 14.87 -14.21
N ILE A 62 -13.37 15.05 -15.25
CA ILE A 62 -11.98 14.57 -15.32
C ILE A 62 -11.16 15.18 -14.17
N CYS A 63 -11.28 16.49 -13.95
CA CYS A 63 -10.55 17.18 -12.88
C CYS A 63 -10.90 16.62 -11.49
N ARG A 64 -12.19 16.33 -11.26
CA ARG A 64 -12.63 15.72 -9.99
C ARG A 64 -12.08 14.32 -9.83
N MET A 65 -12.06 13.53 -10.89
CA MET A 65 -11.52 12.18 -10.87
C MET A 65 -10.01 12.19 -10.65
N GLU A 66 -9.29 13.11 -11.27
CA GLU A 66 -7.85 13.29 -11.05
C GLU A 66 -7.55 13.69 -9.62
N ALA A 67 -8.37 14.55 -9.01
CA ALA A 67 -8.22 14.93 -7.60
C ALA A 67 -8.43 13.73 -6.68
N LYS A 68 -9.43 12.90 -6.98
CA LYS A 68 -9.67 11.66 -6.24
C LYS A 68 -8.49 10.71 -6.38
N ASP A 69 -7.96 10.56 -7.58
CA ASP A 69 -6.83 9.70 -7.85
C ASP A 69 -5.58 10.14 -7.09
N ARG A 70 -5.30 11.44 -7.03
CA ARG A 70 -4.19 11.96 -6.25
C ARG A 70 -4.32 11.64 -4.76
N ARG A 71 -5.55 11.67 -4.22
CA ARG A 71 -5.79 11.28 -2.82
C ARG A 71 -5.51 9.79 -2.60
N ILE A 72 -5.96 8.96 -3.51
CA ILE A 72 -5.71 7.51 -3.48
C ILE A 72 -4.21 7.23 -3.49
N CYS A 73 -3.48 7.87 -4.40
CA CYS A 73 -2.03 7.72 -4.50
C CYS A 73 -1.30 8.17 -3.24
N ARG A 74 -1.71 9.30 -2.63
CA ARG A 74 -1.11 9.76 -1.38
C ARG A 74 -1.35 8.79 -0.23
N GLN A 75 -2.56 8.22 -0.13
CA GLN A 75 -2.85 7.21 0.89
C GLN A 75 -2.03 5.95 0.67
N ARG A 76 -1.94 5.48 -0.56
CA ARG A 76 -1.10 4.34 -0.93
C ARG A 76 0.36 4.57 -0.51
N ASP A 77 0.91 5.72 -0.87
CA ASP A 77 2.30 6.05 -0.57
C ASP A 77 2.57 6.09 0.93
N LYS A 78 1.64 6.61 1.72
CA LYS A 78 1.74 6.58 3.19
C LYS A 78 1.75 5.17 3.74
N LEU A 79 0.87 4.32 3.24
CA LEU A 79 0.78 2.92 3.69
C LEU A 79 2.04 2.14 3.31
N GLU A 80 2.55 2.37 2.11
CA GLU A 80 3.81 1.76 1.67
C GLU A 80 4.99 2.21 2.54
N LEU A 81 5.04 3.49 2.90
CA LEU A 81 6.08 4.01 3.78
C LEU A 81 6.00 3.38 5.18
N TRP A 82 4.80 3.27 5.74
CA TRP A 82 4.61 2.64 7.05
C TRP A 82 4.95 1.15 7.01
N ALA A 83 4.53 0.46 5.95
CA ALA A 83 4.86 -0.95 5.74
C ALA A 83 6.38 -1.14 5.65
N ALA A 84 7.09 -0.28 4.94
CA ALA A 84 8.54 -0.33 4.84
C ALA A 84 9.22 -0.14 6.20
N LYS A 85 8.72 0.78 7.03
CA LYS A 85 9.25 0.99 8.39
C LYS A 85 9.06 -0.23 9.27
N ILE A 86 7.89 -0.86 9.20
CA ILE A 86 7.60 -2.08 9.96
C ILE A 86 8.47 -3.23 9.46
N TYR A 87 8.65 -3.34 8.15
CA TYR A 87 9.53 -4.36 7.56
C TYR A 87 10.96 -4.25 8.10
N VAL A 88 11.52 -3.04 8.17
CA VAL A 88 12.85 -2.82 8.74
C VAL A 88 12.89 -3.24 10.21
N ALA A 89 11.85 -2.91 10.98
CA ALA A 89 11.76 -3.32 12.37
C ALA A 89 11.72 -4.85 12.51
N LEU A 90 11.00 -5.55 11.63
CA LEU A 90 10.95 -7.02 11.61
C LEU A 90 12.32 -7.62 11.32
N GLU A 91 13.06 -7.06 10.35
CA GLU A 91 14.41 -7.52 10.03
C GLU A 91 15.37 -7.33 11.21
N LEU A 92 15.28 -6.22 11.91
CA LEU A 92 16.10 -5.96 13.10
C LEU A 92 15.76 -6.93 14.24
N MET A 93 14.51 -7.25 14.43
CA MET A 93 14.06 -8.23 15.42
C MET A 93 14.59 -9.63 15.09
N TYR A 94 14.50 -10.01 13.81
CA TYR A 94 15.04 -11.29 13.35
C TYR A 94 16.55 -11.37 13.59
N SER A 95 17.29 -10.34 13.24
CA SER A 95 18.74 -10.29 13.44
C SER A 95 19.12 -10.39 14.90
N ALA A 96 18.38 -9.71 15.77
CA ALA A 96 18.60 -9.78 17.23
C ALA A 96 18.33 -11.19 17.75
N TYR A 97 17.25 -11.81 17.31
CA TYR A 97 16.91 -13.19 17.68
C TYR A 97 18.00 -14.16 17.25
N ALA A 98 18.44 -14.06 16.00
CA ALA A 98 19.48 -14.95 15.45
C ALA A 98 20.81 -14.84 16.20
N ARG A 99 21.17 -13.62 16.63
CA ARG A 99 22.40 -13.42 17.42
C ARG A 99 22.34 -14.04 18.82
N VAL A 100 21.16 -14.05 19.42
CA VAL A 100 20.98 -14.56 20.79
C VAL A 100 20.80 -16.08 20.81
N TYR A 101 20.05 -16.63 19.84
CA TYR A 101 19.58 -18.01 19.88
C TYR A 101 20.22 -18.95 18.86
N SER A 102 21.25 -18.52 18.18
CA SER A 102 21.90 -19.29 17.12
C SER A 102 21.16 -19.21 15.77
N VAL A 103 21.94 -19.16 14.73
CA VAL A 103 21.46 -19.04 13.34
C VAL A 103 20.75 -20.29 12.84
N GLU A 104 20.96 -21.43 13.51
CA GLU A 104 20.41 -22.71 13.11
C GLU A 104 18.92 -22.86 13.40
N GLU A 105 18.38 -22.03 14.29
CA GLU A 105 16.96 -22.08 14.61
C GLU A 105 16.18 -21.16 13.69
N GLU A 106 15.21 -21.75 13.05
CA GLU A 106 14.32 -21.01 12.16
C GLU A 106 13.41 -20.11 12.97
N PHE A 107 13.35 -18.84 12.58
CA PHE A 107 12.43 -17.90 13.20
C PHE A 107 11.00 -18.22 12.74
N PRO A 108 10.03 -18.33 13.68
CA PRO A 108 8.68 -18.76 13.33
C PRO A 108 7.90 -17.65 12.64
N TYR A 109 7.98 -17.62 11.32
CA TYR A 109 7.10 -16.77 10.51
C TYR A 109 5.76 -17.44 10.34
N ASP A 110 4.70 -16.64 10.40
CA ASP A 110 3.36 -17.11 10.03
C ASP A 110 3.28 -17.22 8.50
N GLU A 111 3.06 -18.41 8.04
CA GLU A 111 2.85 -18.61 6.60
C GLU A 111 1.36 -18.74 6.28
#